data_b8d0bd5a0573496e83d01929cf5a105e
#
_entry.id   b8d0bd5a0573496e83d01929cf5a105e
#
_cell.length_a   1.000
_cell.length_b   1.000
_cell.length_c   1.000
_cell.angle_alpha   90.00
_cell.angle_beta   90.00
_cell.angle_gamma   90.00
#
_symmetry.space_group_name_H-M   'P 1'
#
loop_
_entity.id
_entity.type
_entity.pdbx_description
1 polymer ?
#
loop_
_entity_poly.entity_id
_entity_poly.type
_entity_poly.pdbx_seq_one_letter_code
_entity_poly.pdbx_strand_id
1 'polypeptide(L)'
;MNAKILVIKVGQVETLTFSDGSQYESAIRKKTVPSVKIHSLGAEGNDVGLKKHHGGVDKALFFMSADSFNELNALLNKDFSYMDTATYGENFVVSGLNEDNVCIGDRYQIGSTILEVSQPRKPCERLSKNTENEETRNIIYKTGLSGWYVRIIETGTIKQKDELKLLARPYPQVTIRHLNRLLSAPENEAELEAALDIEVLAEAFKRSIRSQISKFKQQG
;
A
#
# COMPACT_ATOMS: atom_id res chain seq x y z
N MET A 1 15.08 11.66 -11.15
CA MET A 1 15.16 12.13 -9.73
C MET A 1 15.35 10.88 -8.87
N ASN A 2 16.17 10.96 -7.82
CA ASN A 2 16.33 9.83 -6.90
C ASN A 2 15.07 9.69 -6.04
N ALA A 3 14.61 8.46 -5.84
CA ALA A 3 13.49 8.18 -4.96
C ALA A 3 13.84 8.46 -3.50
N LYS A 4 12.95 9.13 -2.74
CA LYS A 4 13.21 9.54 -1.36
C LYS A 4 11.98 9.38 -0.45
N ILE A 5 12.23 9.12 0.83
CA ILE A 5 11.20 9.24 1.88
C ILE A 5 10.90 10.72 2.11
N LEU A 6 9.66 11.11 1.86
CA LEU A 6 9.18 12.47 2.15
C LEU A 6 8.63 12.56 3.57
N VAL A 7 7.78 11.62 3.96
CA VAL A 7 7.10 11.61 5.26
C VAL A 7 7.07 10.19 5.81
N ILE A 8 7.25 10.09 7.12
CA ILE A 8 7.13 8.86 7.91
C ILE A 8 5.98 9.04 8.89
N LYS A 9 5.09 8.05 9.01
CA LYS A 9 3.92 8.11 9.88
C LYS A 9 3.77 6.83 10.68
N VAL A 10 3.48 6.99 11.96
CA VAL A 10 3.14 5.90 12.89
C VAL A 10 1.87 6.24 13.67
N GLY A 11 1.11 5.24 14.07
CA GLY A 11 -0.12 5.44 14.83
C GLY A 11 -0.53 4.22 15.63
N GLN A 12 -1.20 4.47 16.74
CA GLN A 12 -1.79 3.45 17.59
C GLN A 12 -3.25 3.22 17.19
N VAL A 13 -3.82 2.09 17.61
CA VAL A 13 -5.25 1.86 17.50
C VAL A 13 -6.00 2.83 18.39
N GLU A 14 -6.95 3.53 17.82
CA GLU A 14 -7.84 4.44 18.51
C GLU A 14 -9.29 4.24 18.05
N THR A 15 -10.27 4.59 18.87
CA THR A 15 -11.67 4.61 18.47
C THR A 15 -11.93 5.87 17.67
N LEU A 16 -12.17 5.70 16.37
CA LEU A 16 -12.54 6.80 15.48
C LEU A 16 -14.06 6.92 15.38
N THR A 17 -14.58 8.14 15.56
CA THR A 17 -15.97 8.48 15.26
C THR A 17 -16.02 9.19 13.92
N PHE A 18 -16.89 8.75 13.01
CA PHE A 18 -17.07 9.29 11.69
C PHE A 18 -18.32 10.19 11.62
N SER A 19 -18.46 10.97 10.53
CA SER A 19 -19.56 11.92 10.35
C SER A 19 -20.96 11.28 10.37
N ASP A 20 -21.06 9.99 10.00
CA ASP A 20 -22.29 9.20 10.06
C ASP A 20 -22.61 8.65 11.48
N GLY A 21 -21.82 9.01 12.49
CA GLY A 21 -21.94 8.55 13.87
C GLY A 21 -21.38 7.14 14.12
N SER A 22 -20.90 6.43 13.09
CA SER A 22 -20.29 5.11 13.28
C SER A 22 -18.93 5.21 13.98
N GLN A 23 -18.61 4.19 14.79
CA GLN A 23 -17.34 4.10 15.51
C GLN A 23 -16.60 2.82 15.15
N TYR A 24 -15.28 2.93 14.92
CA TYR A 24 -14.41 1.80 14.64
C TYR A 24 -13.06 1.95 15.34
N GLU A 25 -12.54 0.86 15.88
CA GLU A 25 -11.13 0.78 16.26
C GLU A 25 -10.26 0.74 15.00
N SER A 26 -9.33 1.68 14.88
CA SER A 26 -8.49 1.81 13.71
C SER A 26 -7.17 2.52 14.01
N ALA A 27 -6.10 2.12 13.35
CA ALA A 27 -4.83 2.83 13.31
C ALA A 27 -4.63 3.54 11.95
N ILE A 28 -5.72 3.92 11.26
CA ILE A 28 -5.62 4.55 9.94
C ILE A 28 -5.04 5.96 10.02
N ARG A 29 -5.36 6.70 11.09
CA ARG A 29 -4.87 8.06 11.34
C ARG A 29 -3.53 8.00 12.05
N LYS A 30 -2.45 8.17 11.29
CA LYS A 30 -1.07 8.12 11.79
C LYS A 30 -0.46 9.51 11.81
N LYS A 31 0.39 9.77 12.80
CA LYS A 31 1.08 11.06 12.99
C LYS A 31 2.48 11.00 12.41
N THR A 32 2.96 12.12 11.91
CA THR A 32 4.29 12.28 11.33
C THR A 32 5.38 12.18 12.41
N VAL A 33 6.45 11.45 12.08
CA VAL A 33 7.68 11.34 12.88
C VAL A 33 8.92 11.55 12.02
N PRO A 34 10.04 12.08 12.56
CA PRO A 34 11.26 12.34 11.77
C PRO A 34 12.01 11.07 11.41
N SER A 35 11.90 10.02 12.23
CA SER A 35 12.56 8.73 12.03
C SER A 35 11.79 7.62 12.74
N VAL A 36 12.05 6.37 12.34
CA VAL A 36 11.41 5.21 12.95
C VAL A 36 12.32 3.99 12.91
N LYS A 37 12.32 3.19 13.98
CA LYS A 37 12.92 1.85 14.00
C LYS A 37 11.97 0.86 13.35
N ILE A 38 12.52 -0.01 12.51
CA ILE A 38 11.81 -1.05 11.78
C ILE A 38 12.17 -2.41 12.38
N HIS A 39 11.14 -3.14 12.79
CA HIS A 39 11.20 -4.50 13.30
C HIS A 39 10.60 -5.48 12.29
N SER A 40 10.73 -6.78 12.50
CA SER A 40 10.30 -7.82 11.56
C SER A 40 8.82 -7.76 11.14
N LEU A 41 7.95 -7.14 11.92
CA LEU A 41 6.51 -7.06 11.66
C LEU A 41 5.99 -5.62 11.47
N GLY A 42 6.86 -4.61 11.40
CA GLY A 42 6.43 -3.23 11.22
C GLY A 42 7.37 -2.19 11.82
N ALA A 43 6.83 -1.02 12.11
CA ALA A 43 7.52 0.13 12.64
C ALA A 43 7.24 0.31 14.14
N GLU A 44 8.26 0.72 14.91
CA GLU A 44 8.09 1.09 16.32
C GLU A 44 7.05 2.19 16.47
N GLY A 45 6.15 2.06 17.44
CA GLY A 45 5.07 3.03 17.67
C GLY A 45 3.92 2.94 16.66
N ASN A 46 3.96 2.00 15.72
CA ASN A 46 2.86 1.76 14.79
C ASN A 46 2.10 0.48 15.14
N ASP A 47 0.79 0.57 15.23
CA ASP A 47 -0.09 -0.59 15.43
C ASP A 47 -0.99 -0.81 14.21
N VAL A 48 -1.73 -1.93 14.22
CA VAL A 48 -2.66 -2.34 13.18
C VAL A 48 -3.97 -2.77 13.83
N GLY A 49 -5.04 -2.02 13.58
CA GLY A 49 -6.33 -2.21 14.23
C GLY A 49 -6.97 -3.58 14.02
N LEU A 50 -6.91 -4.14 12.81
CA LEU A 50 -7.41 -5.47 12.48
C LEU A 50 -6.26 -6.37 12.03
N LYS A 51 -5.47 -6.88 12.98
CA LYS A 51 -4.27 -7.71 12.71
C LYS A 51 -4.52 -8.85 11.73
N LYS A 52 -5.70 -9.48 11.77
CA LYS A 52 -6.09 -10.58 10.85
C LYS A 52 -6.19 -10.14 9.37
N HIS A 53 -6.52 -8.87 9.10
CA HIS A 53 -6.76 -8.37 7.74
C HIS A 53 -5.69 -7.38 7.24
N HIS A 54 -5.13 -6.59 8.14
CA HIS A 54 -4.23 -5.47 7.79
C HIS A 54 -2.80 -5.64 8.32
N GLY A 55 -2.48 -6.70 9.05
CA GLY A 55 -1.16 -7.01 9.59
C GLY A 55 -0.53 -8.26 8.95
N GLY A 56 0.60 -8.65 9.51
CA GLY A 56 1.40 -9.82 9.10
C GLY A 56 2.62 -9.44 8.28
N VAL A 57 3.48 -10.42 8.04
CA VAL A 57 4.78 -10.24 7.37
C VAL A 57 4.67 -9.48 6.06
N ASP A 58 3.68 -9.83 5.22
CA ASP A 58 3.49 -9.25 3.88
C ASP A 58 2.86 -7.85 3.87
N LYS A 59 2.42 -7.36 5.03
CA LYS A 59 1.80 -6.04 5.19
C LYS A 59 2.45 -5.27 6.34
N ALA A 60 3.75 -5.44 6.49
CA ALA A 60 4.49 -4.84 7.59
C ALA A 60 4.47 -3.32 7.55
N LEU A 61 4.58 -2.72 6.35
CA LEU A 61 4.56 -1.28 6.13
C LEU A 61 3.81 -0.94 4.84
N PHE A 62 3.09 0.18 4.86
CA PHE A 62 2.35 0.69 3.71
C PHE A 62 3.03 1.95 3.14
N PHE A 63 3.37 1.90 1.86
CA PHE A 63 3.98 2.97 1.07
C PHE A 63 2.98 3.57 0.09
N MET A 64 3.04 4.89 -0.07
CA MET A 64 2.24 5.62 -1.04
C MET A 64 3.11 6.66 -1.78
N SER A 65 2.91 6.79 -3.08
CA SER A 65 3.53 7.84 -3.88
C SER A 65 2.92 9.20 -3.56
N ALA A 66 3.74 10.24 -3.47
CA ALA A 66 3.24 11.62 -3.38
C ALA A 66 2.46 12.02 -4.65
N ASP A 67 2.89 11.54 -5.82
CA ASP A 67 2.20 11.81 -7.08
C ASP A 67 0.80 11.16 -7.08
N SER A 68 0.69 9.87 -6.70
CA SER A 68 -0.59 9.16 -6.58
C SER A 68 -1.50 9.77 -5.51
N PHE A 69 -0.92 10.27 -4.41
CA PHE A 69 -1.67 10.97 -3.36
C PHE A 69 -2.33 12.26 -3.92
N ASN A 70 -1.55 13.07 -4.66
CA ASN A 70 -2.05 14.30 -5.25
C ASN A 70 -3.08 14.04 -6.37
N GLU A 71 -2.87 13.00 -7.19
CA GLU A 71 -3.82 12.59 -8.22
C GLU A 71 -5.14 12.13 -7.60
N LEU A 72 -5.11 11.35 -6.52
CA LEU A 72 -6.31 10.96 -5.79
C LEU A 72 -7.05 12.18 -5.21
N ASN A 73 -6.34 13.16 -4.66
CA ASN A 73 -6.95 14.41 -4.21
C ASN A 73 -7.74 15.10 -5.33
N ALA A 74 -7.13 15.22 -6.52
CA ALA A 74 -7.79 15.84 -7.67
C ALA A 74 -9.04 15.04 -8.09
N LEU A 75 -8.96 13.71 -8.19
CA LEU A 75 -10.06 12.84 -8.58
C LEU A 75 -11.21 12.83 -7.55
N LEU A 76 -10.88 12.97 -6.26
CA LEU A 76 -11.84 13.01 -5.15
C LEU A 76 -12.39 14.41 -4.88
N ASN A 77 -11.86 15.44 -5.55
CA ASN A 77 -12.12 16.86 -5.24
C ASN A 77 -11.88 17.16 -3.75
N LYS A 78 -10.71 16.74 -3.24
CA LYS A 78 -10.26 16.90 -1.86
C LYS A 78 -8.92 17.63 -1.82
N ASP A 79 -8.60 18.20 -0.67
CA ASP A 79 -7.37 18.97 -0.41
C ASP A 79 -6.64 18.41 0.82
N PHE A 80 -6.41 17.09 0.83
CA PHE A 80 -5.63 16.46 1.90
C PHE A 80 -4.14 16.73 1.70
N SER A 81 -3.43 17.00 2.80
CA SER A 81 -1.97 17.09 2.79
C SER A 81 -1.35 15.77 3.24
N TYR A 82 -0.45 15.23 2.42
CA TYR A 82 0.33 14.05 2.85
C TYR A 82 1.36 14.40 3.95
N MET A 83 1.56 15.68 4.27
CA MET A 83 2.40 16.11 5.40
C MET A 83 1.70 15.96 6.75
N ASP A 84 0.37 15.93 6.76
CA ASP A 84 -0.46 15.85 7.95
C ASP A 84 -0.72 14.39 8.37
N THR A 85 -1.79 14.16 9.14
CA THR A 85 -2.26 12.84 9.54
C THR A 85 -2.51 11.94 8.30
N ALA A 86 -2.21 10.65 8.42
CA ALA A 86 -2.40 9.71 7.31
C ALA A 86 -3.87 9.68 6.86
N THR A 87 -4.08 9.91 5.56
CA THR A 87 -5.40 9.89 4.92
C THR A 87 -5.77 8.47 4.48
N TYR A 88 -4.86 7.78 3.84
CA TYR A 88 -5.06 6.44 3.29
C TYR A 88 -4.52 5.33 4.20
N GLY A 89 -3.95 5.70 5.36
CA GLY A 89 -3.35 4.78 6.33
C GLY A 89 -1.89 4.48 6.03
N GLU A 90 -1.25 5.29 5.19
CA GLU A 90 0.15 5.14 4.78
C GLU A 90 1.12 5.33 5.96
N ASN A 91 2.19 4.51 5.97
CA ASN A 91 3.34 4.68 6.86
C ASN A 91 4.41 5.57 6.24
N PHE A 92 4.58 5.48 4.92
CA PHE A 92 5.58 6.22 4.19
C PHE A 92 4.96 6.89 2.96
N VAL A 93 5.27 8.18 2.78
CA VAL A 93 5.04 8.87 1.52
C VAL A 93 6.38 9.09 0.85
N VAL A 94 6.47 8.73 -0.44
CA VAL A 94 7.72 8.74 -1.20
C VAL A 94 7.60 9.56 -2.48
N SER A 95 8.72 10.10 -2.95
CA SER A 95 8.85 10.69 -4.28
C SER A 95 9.64 9.79 -5.22
N GLY A 96 9.45 9.95 -6.53
CA GLY A 96 10.20 9.25 -7.58
C GLY A 96 9.79 7.79 -7.79
N LEU A 97 8.91 7.25 -6.97
CA LEU A 97 8.29 5.94 -7.13
C LEU A 97 6.76 6.07 -7.16
N ASN A 98 6.12 5.26 -7.98
CA ASN A 98 4.67 5.12 -8.08
C ASN A 98 4.28 3.72 -8.55
N GLU A 99 3.01 3.47 -8.74
CA GLU A 99 2.47 2.16 -9.11
C GLU A 99 2.91 1.69 -10.51
N ASP A 100 3.38 2.60 -11.38
CA ASP A 100 3.84 2.27 -12.73
C ASP A 100 5.32 1.87 -12.78
N ASN A 101 6.12 2.25 -11.76
CA ASN A 101 7.56 1.98 -11.75
C ASN A 101 8.04 1.13 -10.56
N VAL A 102 7.16 0.80 -9.60
CA VAL A 102 7.43 -0.18 -8.55
C VAL A 102 6.94 -1.55 -9.00
N CYS A 103 7.81 -2.57 -8.92
CA CYS A 103 7.49 -3.94 -9.31
C CYS A 103 7.38 -4.86 -8.09
N ILE A 104 6.61 -5.92 -8.22
CA ILE A 104 6.53 -6.97 -7.19
C ILE A 104 7.91 -7.60 -6.97
N GLY A 105 8.28 -7.82 -5.70
CA GLY A 105 9.59 -8.35 -5.32
C GLY A 105 10.76 -7.36 -5.42
N ASP A 106 10.51 -6.11 -5.82
CA ASP A 106 11.55 -5.08 -5.73
C ASP A 106 12.09 -5.02 -4.31
N ARG A 107 13.40 -5.07 -4.17
CA ARG A 107 14.11 -4.88 -2.90
C ARG A 107 14.75 -3.52 -2.87
N TYR A 108 14.42 -2.73 -1.85
CA TYR A 108 14.99 -1.41 -1.64
C TYR A 108 15.78 -1.38 -0.33
N GLN A 109 16.98 -0.83 -0.39
CA GLN A 109 17.70 -0.36 0.80
C GLN A 109 17.19 1.06 1.12
N ILE A 110 16.78 1.28 2.39
CA ILE A 110 16.29 2.56 2.89
C ILE A 110 16.87 2.76 4.28
N GLY A 111 17.74 3.76 4.46
CA GLY A 111 18.53 3.89 5.68
C GLY A 111 19.33 2.62 5.94
N SER A 112 19.16 2.00 7.12
CA SER A 112 19.81 0.71 7.47
C SER A 112 18.89 -0.51 7.29
N THR A 113 17.77 -0.39 6.58
CA THR A 113 16.81 -1.49 6.35
C THR A 113 16.89 -2.02 4.92
N ILE A 114 16.43 -3.28 4.73
CA ILE A 114 16.08 -3.83 3.41
C ILE A 114 14.61 -4.24 3.43
N LEU A 115 13.84 -3.71 2.50
CA LEU A 115 12.41 -3.96 2.36
C LEU A 115 12.12 -4.57 0.99
N GLU A 116 11.12 -5.48 0.91
CA GLU A 116 10.70 -6.13 -0.34
C GLU A 116 9.22 -5.87 -0.61
N VAL A 117 8.90 -5.44 -1.83
CA VAL A 117 7.53 -5.19 -2.27
C VAL A 117 6.76 -6.52 -2.35
N SER A 118 5.66 -6.62 -1.61
CA SER A 118 4.91 -7.86 -1.39
C SER A 118 3.57 -7.92 -2.11
N GLN A 119 2.88 -6.79 -2.22
CA GLN A 119 1.57 -6.71 -2.89
C GLN A 119 1.08 -5.26 -3.05
N PRO A 120 0.15 -4.98 -3.99
CA PRO A 120 -0.64 -3.76 -3.99
C PRO A 120 -1.50 -3.64 -2.72
N ARG A 121 -1.80 -2.41 -2.30
CA ARG A 121 -2.75 -2.19 -1.23
C ARG A 121 -4.18 -2.27 -1.76
N LYS A 122 -5.00 -3.18 -1.24
CA LYS A 122 -6.44 -3.23 -1.56
C LYS A 122 -7.19 -2.20 -0.73
N PRO A 123 -7.99 -1.31 -1.35
CA PRO A 123 -8.78 -0.36 -0.60
C PRO A 123 -9.89 -1.07 0.20
N CYS A 124 -10.09 -0.65 1.45
CA CYS A 124 -11.14 -1.17 2.33
C CYS A 124 -12.26 -0.13 2.53
N GLU A 125 -13.39 -0.55 3.06
CA GLU A 125 -14.54 0.31 3.31
C GLU A 125 -14.22 1.48 4.26
N ARG A 126 -13.39 1.24 5.28
CA ARG A 126 -12.95 2.28 6.22
C ARG A 126 -12.24 3.46 5.54
N LEU A 127 -11.73 3.23 4.33
CA LEU A 127 -11.06 4.28 3.56
C LEU A 127 -12.06 5.34 3.08
N SER A 128 -13.20 4.93 2.52
CA SER A 128 -14.27 5.84 2.12
C SER A 128 -14.77 6.67 3.31
N LYS A 129 -14.88 6.05 4.48
CA LYS A 129 -15.24 6.78 5.71
C LYS A 129 -14.17 7.78 6.14
N ASN A 130 -12.89 7.39 6.12
CA ASN A 130 -11.80 8.28 6.53
C ASN A 130 -11.59 9.46 5.56
N THR A 131 -11.90 9.29 4.29
CA THR A 131 -11.84 10.34 3.27
C THR A 131 -13.16 11.12 3.13
N GLU A 132 -14.21 10.68 3.85
CA GLU A 132 -15.57 11.22 3.71
C GLU A 132 -16.02 11.31 2.25
N ASN A 133 -15.75 10.22 1.51
CA ASN A 133 -16.13 10.11 0.10
C ASN A 133 -16.33 8.64 -0.28
N GLU A 134 -17.58 8.27 -0.57
CA GLU A 134 -17.98 6.90 -0.89
C GLU A 134 -17.31 6.37 -2.17
N GLU A 135 -16.93 7.24 -3.11
CA GLU A 135 -16.27 6.87 -4.35
C GLU A 135 -14.78 6.54 -4.19
N THR A 136 -14.18 6.82 -3.04
CA THR A 136 -12.73 6.61 -2.83
C THR A 136 -12.27 5.20 -3.22
N ARG A 137 -13.01 4.17 -2.80
CA ARG A 137 -12.68 2.78 -3.15
C ARG A 137 -12.76 2.53 -4.65
N ASN A 138 -13.85 2.98 -5.28
CA ASN A 138 -14.10 2.79 -6.70
C ASN A 138 -13.04 3.49 -7.55
N ILE A 139 -12.67 4.71 -7.18
CA ILE A 139 -11.62 5.49 -7.85
C ILE A 139 -10.28 4.77 -7.75
N ILE A 140 -9.88 4.29 -6.57
CA ILE A 140 -8.64 3.54 -6.39
C ILE A 140 -8.65 2.22 -7.20
N TYR A 141 -9.77 1.50 -7.23
CA TYR A 141 -9.88 0.29 -8.06
C TYR A 141 -9.78 0.59 -9.56
N LYS A 142 -10.42 1.66 -10.04
CA LYS A 142 -10.39 2.05 -11.47
C LYS A 142 -9.02 2.57 -11.91
N THR A 143 -8.38 3.37 -11.05
CA THR A 143 -7.11 4.04 -11.40
C THR A 143 -5.88 3.21 -11.06
N GLY A 144 -6.00 2.29 -10.08
CA GLY A 144 -4.87 1.54 -9.54
C GLY A 144 -3.92 2.37 -8.68
N LEU A 145 -4.29 3.61 -8.30
CA LEU A 145 -3.51 4.50 -7.41
C LEU A 145 -3.63 4.02 -5.95
N SER A 146 -3.06 2.87 -5.66
CA SER A 146 -3.32 2.13 -4.43
C SER A 146 -2.21 2.24 -3.38
N GLY A 147 -1.00 2.59 -3.81
CA GLY A 147 0.21 2.31 -3.05
C GLY A 147 0.49 0.81 -2.94
N TRP A 148 1.47 0.45 -2.14
CA TRP A 148 1.92 -0.94 -1.99
C TRP A 148 2.35 -1.26 -0.57
N TYR A 149 2.28 -2.54 -0.23
CA TYR A 149 2.83 -3.09 0.99
C TYR A 149 4.22 -3.67 0.76
N VAL A 150 5.01 -3.67 1.82
CA VAL A 150 6.33 -4.32 1.84
C VAL A 150 6.44 -5.26 3.05
N ARG A 151 7.30 -6.28 2.89
CA ARG A 151 7.83 -7.07 3.99
C ARG A 151 9.24 -6.62 4.35
N ILE A 152 9.65 -6.91 5.57
CA ILE A 152 10.95 -6.50 6.10
C ILE A 152 11.90 -7.67 5.93
N ILE A 153 12.99 -7.45 5.17
CA ILE A 153 14.08 -8.43 4.96
C ILE A 153 15.16 -8.18 5.99
N GLU A 154 15.55 -6.91 6.20
CA GLU A 154 16.50 -6.50 7.24
C GLU A 154 15.91 -5.38 8.08
N THR A 155 15.98 -5.53 9.39
CA THR A 155 15.54 -4.53 10.37
C THR A 155 16.56 -3.38 10.47
N GLY A 156 16.12 -2.22 10.96
CA GLY A 156 17.02 -1.07 11.09
C GLY A 156 16.27 0.22 11.39
N THR A 157 16.75 1.33 10.86
CA THR A 157 16.15 2.66 11.06
C THR A 157 16.00 3.38 9.73
N ILE A 158 14.83 4.00 9.54
CA ILE A 158 14.51 4.87 8.40
C ILE A 158 14.31 6.28 8.93
N LYS A 159 14.85 7.27 8.20
CA LYS A 159 14.69 8.70 8.47
C LYS A 159 14.03 9.40 7.28
N GLN A 160 13.37 10.51 7.54
CA GLN A 160 12.93 11.39 6.46
C GLN A 160 14.12 11.79 5.59
N LYS A 161 13.91 11.90 4.28
CA LYS A 161 14.90 12.18 3.23
C LYS A 161 15.86 11.02 2.90
N ASP A 162 15.78 9.86 3.59
CA ASP A 162 16.53 8.68 3.16
C ASP A 162 16.16 8.32 1.72
N GLU A 163 17.18 7.93 0.95
CA GLU A 163 17.00 7.48 -0.44
C GLU A 163 16.54 6.02 -0.48
N LEU A 164 15.69 5.71 -1.46
CA LEU A 164 15.30 4.34 -1.78
C LEU A 164 16.22 3.81 -2.88
N LYS A 165 17.20 2.99 -2.51
CA LYS A 165 18.14 2.38 -3.45
C LYS A 165 17.64 1.00 -3.86
N LEU A 166 17.30 0.83 -5.14
CA LEU A 166 16.91 -0.46 -5.68
C LEU A 166 18.11 -1.42 -5.66
N LEU A 167 17.95 -2.57 -5.00
CA LEU A 167 18.97 -3.63 -4.91
C LEU A 167 18.68 -4.80 -5.86
N ALA A 168 17.39 -5.13 -6.05
CA ALA A 168 16.97 -6.23 -6.90
C ALA A 168 15.58 -5.96 -7.49
N ARG A 169 15.34 -6.46 -8.71
CA ARG A 169 14.04 -6.42 -9.40
C ARG A 169 13.82 -7.74 -10.13
N PRO A 170 13.28 -8.77 -9.44
CA PRO A 170 13.12 -10.11 -10.04
C PRO A 170 12.00 -10.16 -11.10
N TYR A 171 10.98 -9.30 -11.00
CA TYR A 171 9.83 -9.30 -11.91
C TYR A 171 9.61 -7.91 -12.56
N PRO A 172 10.51 -7.47 -13.48
CA PRO A 172 10.49 -6.11 -14.03
C PRO A 172 9.24 -5.78 -14.85
N GLN A 173 8.48 -6.79 -15.29
CA GLN A 173 7.25 -6.64 -16.07
C GLN A 173 5.99 -6.56 -15.18
N VAL A 174 6.12 -6.85 -13.88
CA VAL A 174 4.96 -6.96 -12.98
C VAL A 174 4.93 -5.78 -12.02
N THR A 175 4.43 -4.65 -12.51
CA THR A 175 4.27 -3.43 -11.70
C THR A 175 3.08 -3.53 -10.74
N ILE A 176 3.03 -2.65 -9.76
CA ILE A 176 1.87 -2.52 -8.86
C ILE A 176 0.61 -2.18 -9.67
N ARG A 177 0.73 -1.31 -10.69
CA ARG A 177 -0.36 -0.97 -11.60
C ARG A 177 -0.87 -2.21 -12.34
N HIS A 178 0.05 -3.01 -12.89
CA HIS A 178 -0.30 -4.25 -13.57
C HIS A 178 -1.10 -5.19 -12.67
N LEU A 179 -0.64 -5.44 -11.42
CA LEU A 179 -1.36 -6.29 -10.47
C LEU A 179 -2.75 -5.74 -10.09
N ASN A 180 -2.89 -4.42 -9.94
CA ASN A 180 -4.20 -3.80 -9.69
C ASN A 180 -5.16 -4.03 -10.87
N ARG A 181 -4.67 -3.90 -12.12
CA ARG A 181 -5.45 -4.16 -13.33
C ARG A 181 -5.99 -5.59 -13.38
N LEU A 182 -5.19 -6.58 -12.97
CA LEU A 182 -5.65 -7.97 -12.91
C LEU A 182 -6.89 -8.17 -12.02
N LEU A 183 -7.10 -7.34 -11.00
CA LEU A 183 -8.27 -7.43 -10.14
C LEU A 183 -9.46 -6.62 -10.64
N SER A 184 -9.24 -5.55 -11.39
CA SER A 184 -10.30 -4.63 -11.84
C SER A 184 -10.76 -4.88 -13.29
N ALA A 185 -9.83 -5.24 -14.18
CA ALA A 185 -10.08 -5.41 -15.60
C ALA A 185 -9.08 -6.42 -16.22
N PRO A 186 -9.14 -7.71 -15.87
CA PRO A 186 -8.26 -8.73 -16.45
C PRO A 186 -8.60 -8.92 -17.93
N GLU A 187 -7.58 -9.04 -18.77
CA GLU A 187 -7.75 -9.24 -20.21
C GLU A 187 -8.08 -10.71 -20.54
N ASN A 188 -7.43 -11.62 -19.81
CA ASN A 188 -7.63 -13.06 -20.00
C ASN A 188 -7.25 -13.84 -18.73
N GLU A 189 -7.65 -15.12 -18.69
CA GLU A 189 -7.38 -16.01 -17.56
C GLU A 189 -5.88 -16.32 -17.40
N ALA A 190 -5.14 -16.43 -18.51
CA ALA A 190 -3.71 -16.78 -18.46
C ALA A 190 -2.86 -15.75 -17.71
N GLU A 191 -3.21 -14.45 -17.80
CA GLU A 191 -2.54 -13.40 -17.00
C GLU A 191 -2.77 -13.58 -15.50
N LEU A 192 -4.00 -13.95 -15.13
CA LEU A 192 -4.36 -14.22 -13.73
C LEU A 192 -3.60 -15.45 -13.20
N GLU A 193 -3.53 -16.51 -13.99
CA GLU A 193 -2.80 -17.74 -13.63
C GLU A 193 -1.30 -17.47 -13.49
N ALA A 194 -0.68 -16.78 -14.45
CA ALA A 194 0.74 -16.40 -14.39
C ALA A 194 1.07 -15.59 -13.11
N ALA A 195 0.16 -14.76 -12.63
CA ALA A 195 0.38 -14.01 -11.39
C ALA A 195 0.36 -14.91 -10.14
N LEU A 196 -0.30 -16.09 -10.17
CA LEU A 196 -0.27 -17.04 -9.06
C LEU A 196 1.10 -17.73 -8.90
N ASP A 197 1.88 -17.83 -9.98
CA ASP A 197 3.21 -18.45 -9.98
C ASP A 197 4.30 -17.51 -9.43
N ILE A 198 4.00 -16.25 -9.18
CA ILE A 198 4.94 -15.29 -8.60
C ILE A 198 5.16 -15.63 -7.13
N GLU A 199 6.30 -16.21 -6.78
CA GLU A 199 6.60 -16.70 -5.43
C GLU A 199 6.51 -15.61 -4.37
N VAL A 200 7.06 -14.42 -4.66
CA VAL A 200 7.14 -13.28 -3.73
C VAL A 200 5.81 -12.55 -3.56
N LEU A 201 4.80 -12.83 -4.40
CA LEU A 201 3.48 -12.21 -4.27
C LEU A 201 2.75 -12.76 -3.04
N ALA A 202 2.30 -11.85 -2.18
CA ALA A 202 1.64 -12.19 -0.92
C ALA A 202 0.41 -13.08 -1.12
N GLU A 203 0.27 -14.11 -0.29
CA GLU A 203 -0.84 -15.07 -0.38
C GLU A 203 -2.23 -14.42 -0.25
N ALA A 204 -2.32 -13.31 0.52
CA ALA A 204 -3.54 -12.53 0.61
C ALA A 204 -3.98 -11.92 -0.74
N PHE A 205 -3.01 -11.55 -1.59
CA PHE A 205 -3.29 -11.06 -2.93
C PHE A 205 -3.59 -12.21 -3.90
N LYS A 206 -2.85 -13.31 -3.84
CA LYS A 206 -3.12 -14.54 -4.61
C LYS A 206 -4.53 -15.06 -4.39
N ARG A 207 -5.06 -15.01 -3.14
CA ARG A 207 -6.49 -15.36 -2.88
C ARG A 207 -7.46 -14.47 -3.65
N SER A 208 -7.15 -13.17 -3.81
CA SER A 208 -7.98 -12.27 -4.60
C SER A 208 -7.94 -12.60 -6.10
N ILE A 209 -6.78 -12.98 -6.61
CA ILE A 209 -6.61 -13.45 -8.00
C ILE A 209 -7.42 -14.73 -8.22
N ARG A 210 -7.33 -15.73 -7.33
CA ARG A 210 -8.15 -16.97 -7.42
C ARG A 210 -9.65 -16.67 -7.45
N SER A 211 -10.09 -15.71 -6.63
CA SER A 211 -11.49 -15.26 -6.66
C SER A 211 -11.84 -14.59 -8.01
N GLN A 212 -10.92 -13.86 -8.60
CA GLN A 212 -11.14 -13.23 -9.92
C GLN A 212 -11.19 -14.28 -11.04
N ILE A 213 -10.33 -15.30 -11.03
CA ILE A 213 -10.39 -16.45 -11.95
C ILE A 213 -11.76 -17.12 -11.88
N SER A 214 -12.25 -17.38 -10.66
CA SER A 214 -13.57 -18.01 -10.49
C SER A 214 -14.70 -17.18 -11.10
N LYS A 215 -14.65 -15.86 -11.00
CA LYS A 215 -15.64 -14.96 -11.63
C LYS A 215 -15.49 -14.94 -13.16
N PHE A 216 -14.26 -14.92 -13.65
CA PHE A 216 -13.97 -14.93 -15.09
C PHE A 216 -14.55 -16.17 -15.76
N LYS A 217 -14.37 -17.35 -15.16
CA LYS A 217 -14.95 -18.64 -15.63
C LYS A 217 -16.48 -18.71 -15.59
N GLN A 218 -17.13 -17.88 -14.78
CA GLN A 218 -18.60 -17.84 -14.71
C GLN A 218 -19.24 -16.91 -15.75
N GLN A 219 -18.43 -16.06 -16.40
CA GLN A 219 -18.88 -15.07 -17.37
C GLN A 219 -18.61 -15.50 -18.81
N GLY A 220 -17.82 -16.53 -19.06
CA GLY A 220 -17.54 -17.17 -20.34
C GLY A 220 -18.34 -18.46 -20.49
#